data_6ea5deffa443e3146a059841cb9c4074
#
_entry.id   6ea5deffa443e3146a059841cb9c4074
#
_cell.length_a   1.000
_cell.length_b   1.000
_cell.length_c   1.000
_cell.angle_alpha   90.00
_cell.angle_beta   90.00
_cell.angle_gamma   90.00
#
_symmetry.space_group_name_H-M   'P 1'
#
loop_
_entity.id
_entity.type
_entity.pdbx_description
1 polymer ?
#
loop_
_entity_poly.entity_id
_entity_poly.type
_entity_poly.pdbx_seq_one_letter_code
_entity_poly.pdbx_strand_id
1 'polypeptide(L)'
;MKNLVAGVDIDGMLTTYALVDEFGKIYAKGSFSTAEYKEFKHFVVRLRDEILELSNMLDIPHNVMAVGISAPNSNYYTGEIENAANLQWKGKLPLGEQLSELFDGMPVVVTNDANAAAIGEMIYGGAKGINDFVVITLGTGLGSGIVVDGNVLYGHDGYAGEFGHIIINKNGRQCGCGRKGCLECYASSKGLKETALELLASSDAPSKLRGIPADELTSKEIARIAKGGDTIARKAFDVTGEILGEALANLVAISAPQAIFLCGGVANAKNLILNPTKRAMEKNVLPLWRGKVKLELTSLEHENSPILGAAALAIKEIEKNDNVTARRKIF
;
A
#
# COMPACT_ATOMS: atom_id res chain seq x y z
N MET A 1 -15.50 -14.40 25.27
CA MET A 1 -14.62 -13.24 25.15
C MET A 1 -14.12 -13.24 23.72
N LYS A 2 -14.17 -12.12 23.01
CA LYS A 2 -13.68 -12.03 21.62
C LYS A 2 -12.21 -11.68 21.60
N ASN A 3 -11.45 -12.35 20.72
CA ASN A 3 -10.08 -11.95 20.44
C ASN A 3 -10.10 -10.92 19.30
N LEU A 4 -9.56 -9.74 19.55
CA LEU A 4 -9.42 -8.66 18.59
C LEU A 4 -7.93 -8.34 18.42
N VAL A 5 -7.59 -7.73 17.31
CA VAL A 5 -6.29 -7.11 17.09
C VAL A 5 -6.48 -5.64 16.76
N ALA A 6 -5.51 -4.81 17.10
CA ALA A 6 -5.48 -3.43 16.63
C ALA A 6 -4.76 -3.40 15.28
N GLY A 7 -5.44 -2.92 14.24
CA GLY A 7 -4.83 -2.56 12.96
C GLY A 7 -4.59 -1.06 12.91
N VAL A 8 -3.40 -0.64 12.58
CA VAL A 8 -2.98 0.78 12.55
C VAL A 8 -2.38 1.10 11.19
N ASP A 9 -2.75 2.23 10.63
CA ASP A 9 -2.14 2.79 9.42
C ASP A 9 -1.60 4.20 9.72
N ILE A 10 -0.31 4.37 9.57
CA ILE A 10 0.40 5.62 9.86
C ILE A 10 0.77 6.31 8.55
N ASP A 11 0.17 7.46 8.28
CA ASP A 11 0.59 8.35 7.19
C ASP A 11 1.10 9.67 7.78
N GLY A 12 1.77 10.49 6.97
CA GLY A 12 2.36 11.75 7.39
C GLY A 12 1.39 12.78 7.97
N MET A 13 0.13 12.70 7.60
CA MET A 13 -0.91 13.62 8.07
C MET A 13 -1.84 13.01 9.11
N LEU A 14 -2.23 11.76 8.91
CA LEU A 14 -3.27 11.10 9.70
C LEU A 14 -2.82 9.69 10.07
N THR A 15 -2.99 9.33 11.34
CA THR A 15 -2.92 7.93 11.80
C THR A 15 -4.33 7.43 12.00
N THR A 16 -4.67 6.31 11.36
CA THR A 16 -5.95 5.63 11.51
C THR A 16 -5.77 4.28 12.18
N TYR A 17 -6.72 3.86 13.02
CA TYR A 17 -6.63 2.61 13.77
C TYR A 17 -8.02 2.02 13.98
N ALA A 18 -8.07 0.70 14.09
CA ALA A 18 -9.33 0.00 14.36
C ALA A 18 -9.10 -1.29 15.16
N LEU A 19 -10.12 -1.72 15.89
CA LEU A 19 -10.18 -3.04 16.50
C LEU A 19 -10.93 -3.98 15.56
N VAL A 20 -10.26 -5.07 15.20
CA VAL A 20 -10.67 -5.98 14.11
C VAL A 20 -10.63 -7.42 14.61
N ASP A 21 -11.61 -8.25 14.24
CA ASP A 21 -11.57 -9.68 14.50
C ASP A 21 -10.87 -10.46 13.36
N GLU A 22 -10.69 -11.76 13.56
CA GLU A 22 -10.05 -12.68 12.60
C GLU A 22 -10.74 -12.73 11.23
N PHE A 23 -12.02 -12.33 11.14
CA PHE A 23 -12.79 -12.30 9.90
C PHE A 23 -12.71 -10.94 9.18
N GLY A 24 -11.98 -9.96 9.73
CA GLY A 24 -11.86 -8.60 9.18
C GLY A 24 -13.02 -7.68 9.55
N LYS A 25 -13.87 -8.07 10.51
CA LYS A 25 -14.94 -7.21 10.99
C LYS A 25 -14.36 -6.14 11.90
N ILE A 26 -14.56 -4.88 11.53
CA ILE A 26 -14.21 -3.71 12.33
C ILE A 26 -15.27 -3.51 13.42
N TYR A 27 -14.85 -3.46 14.67
CA TYR A 27 -15.70 -3.20 15.86
C TYR A 27 -15.71 -1.76 16.26
N ALA A 28 -14.58 -1.11 16.17
CA ALA A 28 -14.43 0.32 16.42
C ALA A 28 -13.27 0.85 15.56
N LYS A 29 -13.35 2.13 15.19
CA LYS A 29 -12.34 2.82 14.37
C LYS A 29 -12.15 4.24 14.88
N GLY A 30 -10.90 4.70 14.90
CA GLY A 30 -10.52 6.04 15.27
C GLY A 30 -9.45 6.59 14.35
N SER A 31 -9.14 7.87 14.53
CA SER A 31 -8.03 8.54 13.85
C SER A 31 -7.57 9.75 14.65
N PHE A 32 -6.28 10.10 14.52
CA PHE A 32 -5.73 11.34 15.04
C PHE A 32 -4.64 11.89 14.12
N SER A 33 -4.33 13.18 14.24
CA SER A 33 -3.34 13.85 13.40
C SER A 33 -1.92 13.38 13.74
N THR A 34 -1.23 12.73 12.79
CA THR A 34 0.19 12.39 12.91
C THR A 34 1.06 13.64 12.98
N ALA A 35 0.70 14.67 12.20
CA ALA A 35 1.47 15.89 12.05
C ALA A 35 1.55 16.75 13.31
N GLU A 36 0.66 16.56 14.28
CA GLU A 36 0.67 17.30 15.55
C GLU A 36 1.80 16.87 16.49
N TYR A 37 2.35 15.66 16.33
CA TYR A 37 3.36 15.11 17.23
C TYR A 37 4.76 15.29 16.70
N LYS A 38 5.42 16.38 17.08
CA LYS A 38 6.80 16.70 16.67
C LYS A 38 7.82 15.69 17.18
N GLU A 39 7.59 15.12 18.36
CA GLU A 39 8.46 14.11 18.98
C GLU A 39 7.86 12.72 18.83
N PHE A 40 8.66 11.78 18.32
CA PHE A 40 8.24 10.41 18.08
C PHE A 40 7.74 9.72 19.36
N LYS A 41 8.41 9.92 20.50
CA LYS A 41 7.97 9.32 21.77
C LYS A 41 6.56 9.74 22.19
N HIS A 42 6.19 10.99 21.98
CA HIS A 42 4.84 11.48 22.30
C HIS A 42 3.80 10.88 21.34
N PHE A 43 4.16 10.67 20.08
CA PHE A 43 3.31 9.96 19.12
C PHE A 43 3.04 8.51 19.56
N VAL A 44 4.09 7.77 19.97
CA VAL A 44 3.95 6.37 20.40
C VAL A 44 3.05 6.25 21.64
N VAL A 45 3.21 7.15 22.63
CA VAL A 45 2.33 7.20 23.80
C VAL A 45 0.90 7.51 23.39
N ARG A 46 0.68 8.48 22.49
CA ARG A 46 -0.67 8.81 22.01
C ARG A 46 -1.31 7.62 21.29
N LEU A 47 -0.57 6.94 20.44
CA LEU A 47 -1.06 5.76 19.73
C LEU A 47 -1.52 4.66 20.70
N ARG A 48 -0.74 4.39 21.75
CA ARG A 48 -1.14 3.47 22.82
C ARG A 48 -2.45 3.91 23.48
N ASP A 49 -2.54 5.18 23.87
CA ASP A 49 -3.71 5.71 24.56
C ASP A 49 -4.97 5.63 23.69
N GLU A 50 -4.87 5.96 22.41
CA GLU A 50 -5.97 5.86 21.45
C GLU A 50 -6.49 4.42 21.29
N ILE A 51 -5.58 3.44 21.22
CA ILE A 51 -5.96 2.02 21.14
C ILE A 51 -6.67 1.57 22.42
N LEU A 52 -6.18 1.99 23.59
CA LEU A 52 -6.80 1.66 24.87
C LEU A 52 -8.16 2.34 25.03
N GLU A 53 -8.28 3.62 24.68
CA GLU A 53 -9.55 4.35 24.71
C GLU A 53 -10.58 3.68 23.80
N LEU A 54 -10.18 3.31 22.57
CA LEU A 54 -11.03 2.63 21.61
C LEU A 54 -11.50 1.25 22.14
N SER A 55 -10.61 0.52 22.81
CA SER A 55 -10.91 -0.76 23.44
C SER A 55 -11.92 -0.57 24.58
N ASN A 56 -11.73 0.42 25.46
CA ASN A 56 -12.60 0.70 26.60
C ASN A 56 -14.01 1.17 26.18
N MET A 57 -14.16 1.71 24.96
CA MET A 57 -15.47 2.11 24.41
C MET A 57 -16.34 0.93 23.96
N LEU A 58 -15.76 -0.27 23.79
CA LEU A 58 -16.50 -1.44 23.33
C LEU A 58 -17.31 -2.08 24.49
N ASP A 59 -18.60 -2.08 24.37
CA ASP A 59 -19.51 -2.73 25.33
C ASP A 59 -19.69 -4.24 25.03
N ILE A 60 -18.57 -4.93 24.82
CA ILE A 60 -18.51 -6.40 24.63
C ILE A 60 -17.28 -6.98 25.36
N PRO A 61 -17.37 -8.18 25.94
CA PRO A 61 -16.20 -8.85 26.50
C PRO A 61 -15.18 -9.22 25.41
N HIS A 62 -14.00 -8.61 25.43
CA HIS A 62 -12.94 -8.84 24.44
C HIS A 62 -11.55 -8.73 25.04
N ASN A 63 -10.55 -9.22 24.28
CA ASN A 63 -9.13 -9.04 24.52
C ASN A 63 -8.50 -8.46 23.24
N VAL A 64 -7.62 -7.47 23.37
CA VAL A 64 -6.71 -7.07 22.30
C VAL A 64 -5.45 -7.94 22.41
N MET A 65 -5.18 -8.74 21.38
CA MET A 65 -4.14 -9.79 21.40
C MET A 65 -2.81 -9.32 20.82
N ALA A 66 -2.84 -8.37 19.90
CA ALA A 66 -1.67 -7.83 19.22
C ALA A 66 -2.00 -6.53 18.50
N VAL A 67 -0.94 -5.82 18.09
CA VAL A 67 -1.04 -4.62 17.25
C VAL A 67 -0.28 -4.89 15.94
N GLY A 68 -0.96 -4.70 14.81
CA GLY A 68 -0.32 -4.67 13.49
C GLY A 68 -0.27 -3.24 12.97
N ILE A 69 0.85 -2.85 12.40
CA ILE A 69 1.08 -1.48 11.94
C ILE A 69 1.55 -1.47 10.49
N SER A 70 0.87 -0.69 9.68
CA SER A 70 1.27 -0.23 8.35
C SER A 70 1.91 1.14 8.49
N ALA A 71 3.13 1.32 8.02
CA ALA A 71 3.80 2.62 8.03
C ALA A 71 4.82 2.73 6.88
N PRO A 72 5.05 3.94 6.33
CA PRO A 72 6.01 4.13 5.26
C PRO A 72 7.43 3.82 5.71
N ASN A 73 8.25 3.24 4.82
CA ASN A 73 9.65 2.87 5.06
C ASN A 73 9.87 2.02 6.32
N SER A 74 8.90 1.21 6.69
CA SER A 74 9.02 0.34 7.85
C SER A 74 9.54 -1.04 7.50
N ASN A 75 10.31 -1.60 8.42
CA ASN A 75 10.99 -2.86 8.29
C ASN A 75 10.32 -3.93 9.16
N TYR A 76 9.89 -5.02 8.53
CA TYR A 76 9.22 -6.13 9.22
C TYR A 76 10.11 -6.84 10.24
N TYR A 77 11.42 -6.98 9.96
CA TYR A 77 12.33 -7.72 10.83
C TYR A 77 12.74 -6.97 12.08
N THR A 78 12.92 -5.64 11.96
CA THR A 78 13.37 -4.81 13.09
C THR A 78 12.22 -4.11 13.81
N GLY A 79 11.04 -4.02 13.18
CA GLY A 79 9.92 -3.24 13.71
C GLY A 79 10.15 -1.73 13.69
N GLU A 80 11.15 -1.26 12.93
CA GLU A 80 11.56 0.14 12.85
C GLU A 80 10.94 0.84 11.64
N ILE A 81 10.78 2.16 11.73
CA ILE A 81 10.58 3.05 10.60
C ILE A 81 11.92 3.74 10.32
N GLU A 82 12.40 3.69 9.06
CA GLU A 82 13.68 4.29 8.69
C GLU A 82 13.51 5.46 7.70
N ASN A 83 13.81 6.68 8.14
CA ASN A 83 13.91 7.87 7.29
C ASN A 83 12.73 8.08 6.32
N ALA A 84 11.51 7.77 6.72
CA ALA A 84 10.33 7.95 5.87
C ALA A 84 10.20 9.41 5.40
N ALA A 85 10.08 9.61 4.07
CA ALA A 85 10.11 10.94 3.47
C ALA A 85 8.90 11.80 3.89
N ASN A 86 7.75 11.16 4.07
CA ASN A 86 6.47 11.78 4.43
C ASN A 86 6.22 11.90 5.95
N LEU A 87 7.11 11.35 6.79
CA LEU A 87 7.05 11.55 8.23
C LEU A 87 8.01 12.65 8.66
N GLN A 88 7.63 13.40 9.71
CA GLN A 88 8.45 14.47 10.25
C GLN A 88 9.65 13.99 11.07
N TRP A 89 9.57 12.78 11.59
CA TRP A 89 10.67 12.16 12.34
C TRP A 89 11.68 11.52 11.39
N LYS A 90 12.97 11.59 11.76
CA LYS A 90 14.07 11.07 10.96
C LYS A 90 14.93 10.10 11.78
N GLY A 91 15.73 9.31 11.09
CA GLY A 91 16.55 8.26 11.68
C GLY A 91 15.84 6.92 11.76
N LYS A 92 16.33 6.05 12.63
CA LYS A 92 15.73 4.76 12.96
C LYS A 92 14.81 4.92 14.15
N LEU A 93 13.56 4.60 13.96
CA LEU A 93 12.49 4.79 14.93
C LEU A 93 11.97 3.41 15.37
N PRO A 94 12.30 2.91 16.56
CA PRO A 94 11.95 1.57 17.01
C PRO A 94 10.48 1.50 17.47
N LEU A 95 9.55 1.65 16.52
CA LEU A 95 8.11 1.74 16.77
C LEU A 95 7.56 0.47 17.42
N GLY A 96 7.92 -0.69 16.87
CA GLY A 96 7.42 -1.98 17.36
C GLY A 96 7.86 -2.25 18.81
N GLU A 97 9.15 -2.02 19.12
CA GLU A 97 9.71 -2.20 20.45
C GLU A 97 9.06 -1.25 21.48
N GLN A 98 9.08 0.06 21.20
CA GLN A 98 8.54 1.05 22.12
C GLN A 98 7.04 0.87 22.40
N LEU A 99 6.27 0.52 21.37
CA LEU A 99 4.84 0.31 21.56
C LEU A 99 4.56 -1.00 22.31
N SER A 100 5.33 -2.06 22.04
CA SER A 100 5.23 -3.33 22.79
C SER A 100 5.55 -3.13 24.27
N GLU A 101 6.60 -2.36 24.61
CA GLU A 101 6.92 -2.02 26.01
C GLU A 101 5.76 -1.29 26.71
N LEU A 102 5.11 -0.34 26.02
CA LEU A 102 3.96 0.40 26.56
C LEU A 102 2.70 -0.47 26.73
N PHE A 103 2.64 -1.64 26.12
CA PHE A 103 1.60 -2.65 26.24
C PHE A 103 2.04 -3.89 27.06
N ASP A 104 3.01 -3.73 27.96
CA ASP A 104 3.51 -4.81 28.85
C ASP A 104 3.96 -6.08 28.08
N GLY A 105 4.57 -5.90 26.89
CA GLY A 105 5.08 -6.99 26.08
C GLY A 105 4.07 -7.59 25.10
N MET A 106 2.92 -6.94 24.83
CA MET A 106 2.01 -7.35 23.78
C MET A 106 2.72 -7.38 22.43
N PRO A 107 2.48 -8.40 21.57
CA PRO A 107 3.07 -8.46 20.25
C PRO A 107 2.68 -7.24 19.37
N VAL A 108 3.70 -6.56 18.84
CA VAL A 108 3.56 -5.45 17.89
C VAL A 108 4.36 -5.79 16.64
N VAL A 109 3.70 -5.77 15.48
CA VAL A 109 4.31 -6.10 14.19
C VAL A 109 4.16 -4.91 13.27
N VAL A 110 5.25 -4.56 12.58
CA VAL A 110 5.28 -3.41 11.68
C VAL A 110 5.61 -3.87 10.27
N THR A 111 5.00 -3.28 9.27
CA THR A 111 5.35 -3.50 7.86
C THR A 111 5.06 -2.25 7.03
N ASN A 112 5.57 -2.19 5.79
CA ASN A 112 5.23 -1.08 4.91
C ASN A 112 3.79 -1.20 4.37
N ASP A 113 3.27 -0.10 3.87
CA ASP A 113 1.90 0.06 3.37
C ASP A 113 1.56 -0.90 2.21
N ALA A 114 2.48 -1.14 1.30
CA ALA A 114 2.26 -2.05 0.17
C ALA A 114 2.25 -3.53 0.60
N ASN A 115 3.10 -3.91 1.55
CA ASN A 115 3.08 -5.24 2.13
C ASN A 115 1.81 -5.47 2.96
N ALA A 116 1.38 -4.48 3.75
CA ALA A 116 0.11 -4.52 4.46
C ALA A 116 -1.07 -4.71 3.48
N ALA A 117 -1.08 -3.95 2.37
CA ALA A 117 -2.10 -4.11 1.34
C ALA A 117 -2.11 -5.54 0.75
N ALA A 118 -0.92 -6.14 0.51
CA ALA A 118 -0.83 -7.51 0.01
C ALA A 118 -1.36 -8.53 1.03
N ILE A 119 -1.06 -8.37 2.32
CA ILE A 119 -1.59 -9.23 3.37
C ILE A 119 -3.11 -9.09 3.48
N GLY A 120 -3.62 -7.85 3.39
CA GLY A 120 -5.06 -7.58 3.37
C GLY A 120 -5.77 -8.28 2.20
N GLU A 121 -5.22 -8.19 0.98
CA GLU A 121 -5.76 -8.90 -0.19
C GLU A 121 -5.73 -10.43 -0.03
N MET A 122 -4.69 -10.97 0.59
CA MET A 122 -4.54 -12.40 0.85
C MET A 122 -5.60 -12.92 1.83
N ILE A 123 -5.88 -12.19 2.89
CA ILE A 123 -6.75 -12.66 3.98
C ILE A 123 -8.22 -12.28 3.73
N TYR A 124 -8.48 -11.06 3.27
CA TYR A 124 -9.84 -10.51 3.18
C TYR A 124 -10.27 -10.14 1.76
N GLY A 125 -9.33 -10.08 0.80
CA GLY A 125 -9.56 -9.53 -0.54
C GLY A 125 -9.61 -10.58 -1.65
N GLY A 126 -9.32 -10.12 -2.86
CA GLY A 126 -9.39 -10.89 -4.11
C GLY A 126 -8.31 -11.95 -4.25
N ALA A 127 -7.22 -11.87 -3.47
CA ALA A 127 -6.14 -12.86 -3.48
C ALA A 127 -6.39 -14.06 -2.54
N LYS A 128 -7.57 -14.16 -1.96
CA LYS A 128 -7.91 -15.27 -1.07
C LYS A 128 -7.79 -16.62 -1.79
N GLY A 129 -6.92 -17.50 -1.26
CA GLY A 129 -6.62 -18.80 -1.87
C GLY A 129 -5.61 -18.76 -3.02
N ILE A 130 -4.99 -17.59 -3.29
CA ILE A 130 -3.91 -17.43 -4.26
C ILE A 130 -2.59 -17.30 -3.49
N ASN A 131 -1.61 -18.15 -3.83
CA ASN A 131 -0.33 -18.18 -3.11
C ASN A 131 0.74 -17.30 -3.75
N ASP A 132 0.65 -17.02 -5.05
CA ASP A 132 1.63 -16.26 -5.82
C ASP A 132 0.94 -15.08 -6.50
N PHE A 133 1.07 -13.90 -5.94
CA PHE A 133 0.44 -12.69 -6.47
C PHE A 133 1.22 -11.44 -6.09
N VAL A 134 0.88 -10.33 -6.74
CA VAL A 134 1.46 -9.03 -6.43
C VAL A 134 0.35 -8.01 -6.23
N VAL A 135 0.51 -7.14 -5.25
CA VAL A 135 -0.30 -5.93 -5.09
C VAL A 135 0.54 -4.73 -5.49
N ILE A 136 -0.03 -3.86 -6.31
CA ILE A 136 0.57 -2.57 -6.69
C ILE A 136 -0.28 -1.45 -6.12
N THR A 137 0.30 -0.65 -5.25
CA THR A 137 -0.37 0.53 -4.67
C THR A 137 -0.07 1.76 -5.51
N LEU A 138 -1.09 2.37 -6.08
CA LEU A 138 -1.03 3.55 -6.95
C LEU A 138 -1.56 4.78 -6.19
N GLY A 139 -0.78 5.25 -5.22
CA GLY A 139 -1.05 6.40 -4.37
C GLY A 139 -0.28 7.64 -4.81
N THR A 140 0.17 8.45 -3.86
CA THR A 140 1.11 9.57 -4.07
C THR A 140 2.42 9.07 -4.69
N GLY A 141 2.89 7.90 -4.24
CA GLY A 141 3.94 7.09 -4.83
C GLY A 141 3.40 5.81 -5.47
N LEU A 142 4.32 4.89 -5.79
CA LEU A 142 4.03 3.53 -6.24
C LEU A 142 4.75 2.53 -5.32
N GLY A 143 3.98 1.75 -4.59
CA GLY A 143 4.50 0.63 -3.80
C GLY A 143 4.11 -0.73 -4.39
N SER A 144 4.76 -1.79 -3.92
CA SER A 144 4.35 -3.15 -4.23
C SER A 144 4.58 -4.11 -3.07
N GLY A 145 3.62 -5.01 -2.87
CA GLY A 145 3.74 -6.18 -2.00
C GLY A 145 3.75 -7.44 -2.86
N ILE A 146 4.83 -8.20 -2.79
CA ILE A 146 5.02 -9.42 -3.57
C ILE A 146 4.81 -10.60 -2.65
N VAL A 147 3.91 -11.51 -3.02
CA VAL A 147 3.63 -12.73 -2.26
C VAL A 147 4.07 -13.94 -3.10
N VAL A 148 4.87 -14.80 -2.49
CA VAL A 148 5.37 -16.04 -3.07
C VAL A 148 5.11 -17.18 -2.07
N ASP A 149 4.48 -18.23 -2.54
CA ASP A 149 4.11 -19.40 -1.71
C ASP A 149 3.36 -19.00 -0.42
N GLY A 150 2.40 -18.05 -0.55
CA GLY A 150 1.58 -17.54 0.56
C GLY A 150 2.31 -16.65 1.57
N ASN A 151 3.56 -16.25 1.29
CA ASN A 151 4.36 -15.41 2.16
C ASN A 151 4.80 -14.12 1.45
N VAL A 152 4.74 -13.00 2.18
CA VAL A 152 5.28 -11.74 1.67
C VAL A 152 6.79 -11.85 1.49
N LEU A 153 7.28 -11.42 0.35
CA LEU A 153 8.70 -11.35 0.05
C LEU A 153 9.31 -10.10 0.72
N TYR A 154 9.89 -10.28 1.90
CA TYR A 154 10.59 -9.20 2.60
C TYR A 154 12.05 -9.03 2.16
N GLY A 155 12.64 -10.06 1.55
CA GLY A 155 14.06 -10.06 1.20
C GLY A 155 14.97 -10.30 2.41
N HIS A 156 16.27 -10.12 2.19
CA HIS A 156 17.29 -10.35 3.22
C HIS A 156 17.23 -9.33 4.36
N ASP A 157 16.96 -8.08 4.00
CA ASP A 157 17.03 -6.92 4.89
C ASP A 157 15.66 -6.27 5.21
N GLY A 158 14.57 -6.84 4.69
CA GLY A 158 13.22 -6.35 4.94
C GLY A 158 12.68 -5.33 3.93
N TYR A 159 13.45 -5.01 2.86
CA TYR A 159 13.11 -3.96 1.90
C TYR A 159 12.85 -4.48 0.47
N ALA A 160 12.58 -5.77 0.28
CA ALA A 160 12.20 -6.26 -1.04
C ALA A 160 10.84 -5.70 -1.47
N GLY A 161 10.63 -5.62 -2.78
CA GLY A 161 9.36 -5.13 -3.31
C GLY A 161 9.35 -3.64 -3.67
N GLU A 162 10.49 -2.98 -3.74
CA GLU A 162 10.62 -1.56 -4.15
C GLU A 162 10.43 -1.36 -5.67
N PHE A 163 9.33 -1.92 -6.22
CA PHE A 163 9.06 -1.93 -7.66
C PHE A 163 8.83 -0.53 -8.24
N GLY A 164 8.32 0.40 -7.44
CA GLY A 164 8.20 1.81 -7.84
C GLY A 164 9.51 2.47 -8.20
N HIS A 165 10.62 1.92 -7.71
CA HIS A 165 11.96 2.47 -7.92
C HIS A 165 12.80 1.76 -8.98
N ILE A 166 12.24 0.83 -9.76
CA ILE A 166 12.92 0.34 -10.96
C ILE A 166 13.09 1.48 -11.97
N ILE A 167 14.25 1.55 -12.62
CA ILE A 167 14.53 2.61 -13.61
C ILE A 167 13.99 2.16 -14.96
N ILE A 168 12.94 2.80 -15.43
CA ILE A 168 12.30 2.54 -16.74
C ILE A 168 12.79 3.51 -17.83
N ASN A 169 13.33 4.67 -17.43
CA ASN A 169 13.88 5.66 -18.34
C ASN A 169 15.10 6.36 -17.70
N LYS A 170 16.32 6.01 -18.11
CA LYS A 170 17.58 6.54 -17.53
C LYS A 170 17.66 8.08 -17.53
N ASN A 171 17.08 8.74 -18.54
CA ASN A 171 17.11 10.18 -18.69
C ASN A 171 15.75 10.82 -18.36
N GLY A 172 14.90 10.11 -17.62
CA GLY A 172 13.55 10.51 -17.33
C GLY A 172 13.41 11.47 -16.14
N ARG A 173 12.19 11.52 -15.61
CA ARG A 173 11.79 12.42 -14.52
C ARG A 173 12.62 12.20 -13.26
N GLN A 174 12.88 13.28 -12.50
CA GLN A 174 13.58 13.20 -11.21
C GLN A 174 12.69 12.50 -10.18
N CYS A 175 13.22 11.50 -9.50
CA CYS A 175 12.54 10.79 -8.42
C CYS A 175 12.95 11.34 -7.05
N GLY A 176 12.02 11.28 -6.08
CA GLY A 176 12.28 11.64 -4.69
C GLY A 176 13.37 10.80 -4.01
N CYS A 177 13.65 9.59 -4.52
CA CYS A 177 14.75 8.74 -4.04
C CYS A 177 16.15 9.21 -4.49
N GLY A 178 16.27 10.34 -5.19
CA GLY A 178 17.52 10.89 -5.70
C GLY A 178 17.92 10.38 -7.10
N ARG A 179 17.29 9.32 -7.61
CA ARG A 179 17.54 8.76 -8.96
C ARG A 179 16.63 9.40 -10.00
N LYS A 180 16.86 9.09 -11.27
CA LYS A 180 16.02 9.52 -12.39
C LYS A 180 15.34 8.32 -13.03
N GLY A 181 14.09 8.55 -13.51
CA GLY A 181 13.37 7.62 -14.35
C GLY A 181 12.77 6.42 -13.64
N CYS A 182 12.56 6.50 -12.33
CA CYS A 182 11.83 5.49 -11.57
C CYS A 182 10.38 5.36 -12.07
N LEU A 183 9.82 4.15 -12.06
CA LEU A 183 8.45 3.86 -12.46
C LEU A 183 7.42 4.73 -11.73
N GLU A 184 7.63 4.96 -10.44
CA GLU A 184 6.79 5.83 -9.61
C GLU A 184 6.57 7.22 -10.20
N CYS A 185 7.59 7.79 -10.84
CA CYS A 185 7.48 9.12 -11.48
C CYS A 185 6.49 9.16 -12.66
N TYR A 186 6.02 8.01 -13.13
CA TYR A 186 5.10 7.89 -14.27
C TYR A 186 3.78 7.24 -13.88
N ALA A 187 3.79 6.26 -12.96
CA ALA A 187 2.62 5.42 -12.66
C ALA A 187 2.06 5.64 -11.25
N SER A 188 2.29 6.80 -10.65
CA SER A 188 1.64 7.27 -9.42
C SER A 188 0.64 8.40 -9.70
N SER A 189 -0.07 8.88 -8.68
CA SER A 189 -0.95 10.06 -8.83
C SER A 189 -0.17 11.30 -9.23
N LYS A 190 1.05 11.47 -8.70
CA LYS A 190 1.96 12.54 -9.08
C LYS A 190 2.45 12.36 -10.52
N GLY A 191 2.82 11.13 -10.90
CA GLY A 191 3.26 10.81 -12.25
C GLY A 191 2.16 11.01 -13.31
N LEU A 192 0.91 10.62 -13.01
CA LEU A 192 -0.25 10.87 -13.87
C LEU A 192 -0.49 12.37 -14.06
N LYS A 193 -0.39 13.17 -12.99
CA LYS A 193 -0.50 14.63 -13.05
C LYS A 193 0.58 15.24 -13.96
N GLU A 194 1.84 14.87 -13.78
CA GLU A 194 2.95 15.34 -14.62
C GLU A 194 2.73 14.96 -16.09
N THR A 195 2.29 13.73 -16.37
CA THR A 195 1.94 13.29 -17.73
C THR A 195 0.82 14.14 -18.34
N ALA A 196 -0.22 14.46 -17.57
CA ALA A 196 -1.30 15.33 -18.05
C ALA A 196 -0.80 16.74 -18.37
N LEU A 197 0.06 17.32 -17.54
CA LEU A 197 0.66 18.64 -17.77
C LEU A 197 1.59 18.66 -19.00
N GLU A 198 2.40 17.64 -19.19
CA GLU A 198 3.25 17.50 -20.38
C GLU A 198 2.42 17.40 -21.67
N LEU A 199 1.32 16.64 -21.64
CA LEU A 199 0.39 16.55 -22.79
C LEU A 199 -0.30 17.88 -23.08
N LEU A 200 -0.68 18.63 -22.05
CA LEU A 200 -1.24 19.98 -22.23
C LEU A 200 -0.24 20.96 -22.83
N ALA A 201 1.03 20.85 -22.46
CA ALA A 201 2.10 21.72 -22.96
C ALA A 201 2.48 21.37 -24.43
N SER A 202 2.34 20.10 -24.82
CA SER A 202 2.73 19.61 -26.15
C SER A 202 1.59 19.59 -27.18
N SER A 203 0.37 20.03 -26.83
CA SER A 203 -0.80 19.97 -27.71
C SER A 203 -1.72 21.16 -27.49
N ASP A 204 -2.24 21.72 -28.58
CA ASP A 204 -3.27 22.79 -28.57
C ASP A 204 -4.70 22.22 -28.52
N ALA A 205 -4.86 20.91 -28.41
CA ALA A 205 -6.17 20.28 -28.33
C ALA A 205 -7.02 20.83 -27.19
N PRO A 206 -8.32 21.04 -27.39
CA PRO A 206 -9.21 21.48 -26.34
C PRO A 206 -9.25 20.48 -25.18
N SER A 207 -9.10 20.98 -23.95
CA SER A 207 -9.20 20.18 -22.75
C SER A 207 -9.69 21.03 -21.56
N LYS A 208 -10.59 20.43 -20.78
CA LYS A 208 -11.07 21.04 -19.53
C LYS A 208 -9.96 21.14 -18.47
N LEU A 209 -8.89 20.37 -18.59
CA LEU A 209 -7.73 20.45 -17.71
C LEU A 209 -7.03 21.80 -17.77
N ARG A 210 -7.11 22.53 -18.92
CA ARG A 210 -6.47 23.86 -19.07
C ARG A 210 -7.05 24.92 -18.15
N GLY A 211 -8.28 24.74 -17.68
CA GLY A 211 -8.93 25.66 -16.74
C GLY A 211 -8.61 25.41 -15.28
N ILE A 212 -7.74 24.43 -14.96
CA ILE A 212 -7.38 24.06 -13.59
C ILE A 212 -5.93 24.46 -13.33
N PRO A 213 -5.63 25.23 -12.27
CA PRO A 213 -4.26 25.51 -11.86
C PRO A 213 -3.46 24.22 -11.62
N ALA A 214 -2.19 24.23 -12.00
CA ALA A 214 -1.37 23.01 -11.93
C ALA A 214 -1.22 22.47 -10.50
N ASP A 215 -1.21 23.30 -9.48
CA ASP A 215 -1.15 22.96 -8.07
C ASP A 215 -2.45 22.31 -7.56
N GLU A 216 -3.60 22.70 -8.09
CA GLU A 216 -4.92 22.15 -7.75
C GLU A 216 -5.25 20.86 -8.53
N LEU A 217 -4.50 20.54 -9.59
CA LEU A 217 -4.77 19.36 -10.40
C LEU A 217 -4.43 18.07 -9.66
N THR A 218 -5.45 17.23 -9.42
CA THR A 218 -5.33 15.94 -8.75
C THR A 218 -5.64 14.78 -9.70
N SER A 219 -5.17 13.56 -9.39
CA SER A 219 -5.53 12.36 -10.15
C SER A 219 -7.04 12.10 -10.16
N LYS A 220 -7.75 12.43 -9.09
CA LYS A 220 -9.22 12.35 -8.99
C LYS A 220 -9.90 13.29 -10.00
N GLU A 221 -9.39 14.52 -10.11
CA GLU A 221 -9.93 15.50 -11.04
C GLU A 221 -9.63 15.12 -12.50
N ILE A 222 -8.41 14.65 -12.80
CA ILE A 222 -8.07 14.12 -14.12
C ILE A 222 -9.01 12.95 -14.49
N ALA A 223 -9.28 12.03 -13.55
CA ALA A 223 -10.20 10.91 -13.78
C ALA A 223 -11.63 11.37 -14.05
N ARG A 224 -12.13 12.36 -13.29
CA ARG A 224 -13.46 12.95 -13.49
C ARG A 224 -13.60 13.55 -14.90
N ILE A 225 -12.61 14.31 -15.33
CA ILE A 225 -12.57 14.96 -16.65
C ILE A 225 -12.42 13.93 -17.77
N ALA A 226 -11.58 12.90 -17.58
CA ALA A 226 -11.43 11.79 -18.54
C ALA A 226 -12.74 11.01 -18.74
N LYS A 227 -13.48 10.74 -17.66
CA LYS A 227 -14.82 10.12 -17.72
C LYS A 227 -15.80 10.97 -18.52
N GLY A 228 -15.67 12.29 -18.46
CA GLY A 228 -16.45 13.26 -19.25
C GLY A 228 -16.07 13.33 -20.75
N GLY A 229 -15.13 12.51 -21.23
CA GLY A 229 -14.79 12.41 -22.64
C GLY A 229 -13.60 13.26 -23.09
N ASP A 230 -12.92 13.97 -22.19
CA ASP A 230 -11.76 14.78 -22.50
C ASP A 230 -10.60 13.91 -23.04
N THR A 231 -10.10 14.28 -24.20
CA THR A 231 -9.10 13.47 -24.93
C THR A 231 -7.72 13.53 -24.30
N ILE A 232 -7.31 14.68 -23.77
CA ILE A 232 -6.00 14.84 -23.09
C ILE A 232 -6.01 14.08 -21.78
N ALA A 233 -7.07 14.20 -20.97
CA ALA A 233 -7.19 13.49 -19.71
C ALA A 233 -7.21 11.96 -19.91
N ARG A 234 -7.91 11.46 -20.95
CA ARG A 234 -7.87 10.04 -21.33
C ARG A 234 -6.49 9.59 -21.77
N LYS A 235 -5.82 10.40 -22.62
CA LYS A 235 -4.47 10.10 -23.09
C LYS A 235 -3.46 10.02 -21.94
N ALA A 236 -3.62 10.84 -20.90
CA ALA A 236 -2.77 10.75 -19.69
C ALA A 236 -2.89 9.38 -19.01
N PHE A 237 -4.12 8.84 -18.88
CA PHE A 237 -4.32 7.49 -18.37
C PHE A 237 -3.78 6.41 -19.30
N ASP A 238 -3.93 6.58 -20.64
CA ASP A 238 -3.38 5.63 -21.60
C ASP A 238 -1.86 5.54 -21.48
N VAL A 239 -1.17 6.69 -21.47
CA VAL A 239 0.30 6.74 -21.33
C VAL A 239 0.75 6.13 -19.99
N THR A 240 0.10 6.52 -18.89
CA THR A 240 0.40 5.97 -17.55
C THR A 240 0.19 4.45 -17.52
N GLY A 241 -0.91 3.97 -18.09
CA GLY A 241 -1.23 2.54 -18.13
C GLY A 241 -0.30 1.75 -19.06
N GLU A 242 0.11 2.32 -20.20
CA GLU A 242 1.10 1.70 -21.09
C GLU A 242 2.43 1.49 -20.36
N ILE A 243 2.96 2.52 -19.70
CA ILE A 243 4.20 2.44 -18.92
C ILE A 243 4.09 1.42 -17.78
N LEU A 244 2.99 1.46 -17.02
CA LEU A 244 2.77 0.50 -15.95
C LEU A 244 2.69 -0.94 -16.49
N GLY A 245 1.96 -1.16 -17.57
CA GLY A 245 1.80 -2.49 -18.16
C GLY A 245 3.11 -3.08 -18.69
N GLU A 246 3.97 -2.27 -19.32
CA GLU A 246 5.32 -2.68 -19.72
C GLU A 246 6.18 -3.08 -18.51
N ALA A 247 6.14 -2.29 -17.44
CA ALA A 247 6.84 -2.62 -16.20
C ALA A 247 6.30 -3.90 -15.55
N LEU A 248 4.98 -4.10 -15.53
CA LEU A 248 4.35 -5.32 -15.02
C LEU A 248 4.72 -6.56 -15.83
N ALA A 249 4.91 -6.44 -17.15
CA ALA A 249 5.40 -7.55 -17.96
C ALA A 249 6.81 -8.01 -17.54
N ASN A 250 7.68 -7.07 -17.14
CA ASN A 250 8.98 -7.39 -16.57
C ASN A 250 8.86 -8.08 -15.20
N LEU A 251 7.93 -7.61 -14.36
CA LEU A 251 7.65 -8.23 -13.07
C LEU A 251 7.13 -9.67 -13.22
N VAL A 252 6.26 -9.91 -14.20
CA VAL A 252 5.79 -11.27 -14.53
C VAL A 252 6.95 -12.19 -14.90
N ALA A 253 7.94 -11.70 -15.64
CA ALA A 253 9.11 -12.49 -16.01
C ALA A 253 10.00 -12.85 -14.81
N ILE A 254 9.93 -12.12 -13.70
CA ILE A 254 10.71 -12.34 -12.49
C ILE A 254 9.97 -13.24 -11.49
N SER A 255 8.67 -12.95 -11.24
CA SER A 255 7.91 -13.57 -10.15
C SER A 255 6.82 -14.55 -10.60
N ALA A 256 6.49 -14.58 -11.90
CA ALA A 256 5.45 -15.45 -12.50
C ALA A 256 4.15 -15.54 -11.65
N PRO A 257 3.53 -14.42 -11.25
CA PRO A 257 2.40 -14.44 -10.34
C PRO A 257 1.13 -14.96 -11.02
N GLN A 258 0.21 -15.56 -10.26
CA GLN A 258 -1.13 -15.94 -10.74
C GLN A 258 -2.01 -14.70 -10.99
N ALA A 259 -1.83 -13.67 -10.18
CA ALA A 259 -2.62 -12.43 -10.25
C ALA A 259 -1.80 -11.20 -9.83
N ILE A 260 -2.18 -10.04 -10.36
CA ILE A 260 -1.70 -8.72 -9.95
C ILE A 260 -2.92 -7.87 -9.60
N PHE A 261 -2.94 -7.29 -8.41
CA PHE A 261 -4.02 -6.43 -7.93
C PHE A 261 -3.54 -4.98 -7.91
N LEU A 262 -4.33 -4.08 -8.52
CA LEU A 262 -4.09 -2.64 -8.46
C LEU A 262 -4.97 -2.02 -7.38
N CYS A 263 -4.39 -1.25 -6.47
CA CYS A 263 -5.12 -0.49 -5.46
C CYS A 263 -4.62 0.96 -5.38
N GLY A 264 -5.21 1.76 -4.50
CA GLY A 264 -4.84 3.17 -4.31
C GLY A 264 -5.64 4.15 -5.17
N GLY A 265 -5.34 5.44 -4.99
CA GLY A 265 -6.13 6.53 -5.55
C GLY A 265 -6.26 6.53 -7.08
N VAL A 266 -5.20 6.17 -7.81
CA VAL A 266 -5.23 6.09 -9.28
C VAL A 266 -6.06 4.89 -9.74
N ALA A 267 -6.04 3.77 -9.01
CA ALA A 267 -6.82 2.57 -9.31
C ALA A 267 -8.34 2.85 -9.24
N ASN A 268 -8.78 3.84 -8.44
CA ASN A 268 -10.18 4.29 -8.39
C ASN A 268 -10.71 4.87 -9.72
N ALA A 269 -9.84 5.16 -10.67
CA ALA A 269 -10.23 5.50 -12.03
C ALA A 269 -10.76 4.30 -12.82
N LYS A 270 -10.63 3.08 -12.26
CA LYS A 270 -11.14 1.81 -12.79
C LYS A 270 -10.60 1.52 -14.20
N ASN A 271 -11.50 1.34 -15.15
CA ASN A 271 -11.15 0.97 -16.54
C ASN A 271 -10.26 1.99 -17.25
N LEU A 272 -10.19 3.24 -16.77
CA LEU A 272 -9.28 4.25 -17.35
C LEU A 272 -7.83 3.85 -17.17
N ILE A 273 -7.47 3.25 -16.04
CA ILE A 273 -6.10 2.77 -15.79
C ILE A 273 -5.97 1.27 -16.08
N LEU A 274 -6.93 0.45 -15.69
CA LEU A 274 -6.87 -1.00 -15.83
C LEU A 274 -6.72 -1.46 -17.27
N ASN A 275 -7.54 -0.92 -18.19
CA ASN A 275 -7.56 -1.37 -19.57
C ASN A 275 -6.24 -1.09 -20.32
N PRO A 276 -5.68 0.13 -20.32
CA PRO A 276 -4.40 0.38 -20.97
C PRO A 276 -3.25 -0.42 -20.32
N THR A 277 -3.24 -0.57 -19.00
CA THR A 277 -2.25 -1.39 -18.29
C THR A 277 -2.33 -2.85 -18.74
N LYS A 278 -3.52 -3.42 -18.77
CA LYS A 278 -3.74 -4.82 -19.21
C LYS A 278 -3.31 -5.03 -20.66
N ARG A 279 -3.69 -4.13 -21.58
CA ARG A 279 -3.26 -4.22 -22.99
C ARG A 279 -1.75 -4.18 -23.13
N ALA A 280 -1.08 -3.27 -22.42
CA ALA A 280 0.36 -3.13 -22.49
C ALA A 280 1.08 -4.33 -21.84
N MET A 281 0.60 -4.82 -20.72
CA MET A 281 1.15 -6.02 -20.08
C MET A 281 1.03 -7.23 -21.00
N GLU A 282 -0.16 -7.54 -21.53
CA GLU A 282 -0.39 -8.68 -22.41
C GLU A 282 0.40 -8.61 -23.72
N LYS A 283 0.66 -7.41 -24.23
CA LYS A 283 1.49 -7.19 -25.42
C LYS A 283 2.97 -7.53 -25.15
N ASN A 284 3.45 -7.26 -23.95
CA ASN A 284 4.88 -7.29 -23.61
C ASN A 284 5.31 -8.54 -22.80
N VAL A 285 4.39 -9.31 -22.20
CA VAL A 285 4.75 -10.59 -21.57
C VAL A 285 5.23 -11.60 -22.60
N LEU A 286 6.12 -12.51 -22.18
CA LEU A 286 6.54 -13.62 -23.02
C LEU A 286 5.32 -14.47 -23.44
N PRO A 287 5.34 -15.12 -24.63
CA PRO A 287 4.21 -15.89 -25.12
C PRO A 287 3.66 -16.92 -24.15
N LEU A 288 4.51 -17.48 -23.30
CA LEU A 288 4.14 -18.51 -22.31
C LEU A 288 3.20 -17.99 -21.21
N TRP A 289 3.15 -16.67 -20.95
CA TRP A 289 2.29 -16.04 -19.93
C TRP A 289 1.08 -15.32 -20.48
N ARG A 290 0.94 -15.19 -21.80
CA ARG A 290 -0.21 -14.50 -22.40
C ARG A 290 -1.53 -15.09 -21.95
N GLY A 291 -2.41 -14.24 -21.42
CA GLY A 291 -3.73 -14.62 -20.90
C GLY A 291 -3.73 -15.46 -19.62
N LYS A 292 -2.57 -15.68 -18.98
CA LYS A 292 -2.46 -16.51 -17.76
C LYS A 292 -2.43 -15.69 -16.50
N VAL A 293 -1.83 -14.50 -16.51
CA VAL A 293 -1.75 -13.63 -15.35
C VAL A 293 -2.97 -12.73 -15.27
N LYS A 294 -3.72 -12.83 -14.19
CA LYS A 294 -4.87 -11.96 -13.98
C LYS A 294 -4.41 -10.57 -13.55
N LEU A 295 -4.93 -9.52 -14.17
CA LEU A 295 -4.77 -8.14 -13.71
C LEU A 295 -6.13 -7.61 -13.30
N GLU A 296 -6.29 -7.29 -12.03
CA GLU A 296 -7.57 -6.93 -11.42
C GLU A 296 -7.41 -5.69 -10.50
N LEU A 297 -8.52 -5.07 -10.16
CA LEU A 297 -8.56 -4.05 -9.12
C LEU A 297 -8.80 -4.73 -7.77
N THR A 298 -8.28 -4.12 -6.70
CA THR A 298 -8.59 -4.54 -5.33
C THR A 298 -10.10 -4.66 -5.11
N SER A 299 -10.52 -5.67 -4.36
CA SER A 299 -11.89 -5.80 -3.88
C SER A 299 -12.11 -5.17 -2.51
N LEU A 300 -11.01 -4.79 -1.82
CA LEU A 300 -11.09 -4.13 -0.51
C LEU A 300 -11.47 -2.66 -0.65
N GLU A 301 -12.27 -2.16 0.27
CA GLU A 301 -12.57 -0.73 0.35
C GLU A 301 -11.30 0.05 0.64
N HIS A 302 -11.02 1.05 -0.19
CA HIS A 302 -9.78 1.84 -0.13
C HIS A 302 -9.48 2.42 1.26
N GLU A 303 -10.52 2.89 1.98
CA GLU A 303 -10.36 3.53 3.29
C GLU A 303 -10.03 2.55 4.42
N ASN A 304 -10.35 1.28 4.26
CA ASN A 304 -10.15 0.25 5.28
C ASN A 304 -8.99 -0.71 4.93
N SER A 305 -8.54 -0.73 3.67
CA SER A 305 -7.53 -1.66 3.19
C SER A 305 -6.21 -1.63 3.98
N PRO A 306 -5.59 -0.47 4.29
CA PRO A 306 -4.36 -0.45 5.07
C PRO A 306 -4.54 -0.98 6.50
N ILE A 307 -5.62 -0.57 7.17
CA ILE A 307 -5.94 -1.01 8.54
C ILE A 307 -6.20 -2.52 8.59
N LEU A 308 -6.97 -3.04 7.63
CA LEU A 308 -7.26 -4.47 7.53
C LEU A 308 -5.99 -5.26 7.21
N GLY A 309 -5.12 -4.72 6.35
CA GLY A 309 -3.83 -5.31 6.07
C GLY A 309 -2.93 -5.39 7.31
N ALA A 310 -2.86 -4.32 8.07
CA ALA A 310 -2.13 -4.26 9.33
C ALA A 310 -2.72 -5.23 10.37
N ALA A 311 -4.04 -5.29 10.52
CA ALA A 311 -4.72 -6.24 11.40
C ALA A 311 -4.45 -7.70 10.98
N ALA A 312 -4.52 -8.00 9.69
CA ALA A 312 -4.21 -9.32 9.14
C ALA A 312 -2.76 -9.75 9.40
N LEU A 313 -1.81 -8.80 9.35
CA LEU A 313 -0.42 -9.04 9.73
C LEU A 313 -0.31 -9.50 11.19
N ALA A 314 -0.97 -8.79 12.12
CA ALA A 314 -0.97 -9.16 13.54
C ALA A 314 -1.57 -10.55 13.78
N ILE A 315 -2.66 -10.89 13.11
CA ILE A 315 -3.29 -12.21 13.20
C ILE A 315 -2.32 -13.31 12.71
N LYS A 316 -1.69 -13.13 11.54
CA LYS A 316 -0.69 -14.08 11.02
C LYS A 316 0.48 -14.29 11.99
N GLU A 317 0.92 -13.26 12.67
CA GLU A 317 2.04 -13.38 13.61
C GLU A 317 1.64 -14.14 14.88
N ILE A 318 0.42 -13.95 15.39
CA ILE A 318 -0.12 -14.76 16.51
C ILE A 318 -0.17 -16.23 16.09
N GLU A 319 -0.75 -16.56 14.95
CA GLU A 319 -0.85 -17.94 14.45
C GLU A 319 0.52 -18.60 14.28
N LYS A 320 1.51 -17.85 13.80
CA LYS A 320 2.88 -18.35 13.66
C LYS A 320 3.53 -18.67 15.00
N ASN A 321 3.34 -17.83 16.00
CA ASN A 321 3.87 -18.01 17.35
C ASN A 321 3.20 -19.19 18.07
N ASP A 322 1.90 -19.37 17.91
CA ASP A 322 1.16 -20.51 18.44
C ASP A 322 1.64 -21.85 17.84
N ASN A 323 1.88 -21.88 16.53
CA ASN A 323 2.42 -23.05 15.83
C ASN A 323 3.85 -23.41 16.29
N VAL A 324 4.70 -22.42 16.54
CA VAL A 324 6.06 -22.64 17.07
C VAL A 324 6.00 -23.17 18.49
N THR A 325 5.11 -22.63 19.32
CA THR A 325 4.93 -23.06 20.71
C THR A 325 4.35 -24.49 20.79
N ALA A 326 3.41 -24.81 19.92
CA ALA A 326 2.85 -26.17 19.81
C ALA A 326 3.92 -27.20 19.41
N ARG A 327 4.78 -26.88 18.43
CA ARG A 327 5.89 -27.77 18.01
C ARG A 327 6.92 -27.99 19.12
N ARG A 328 7.23 -26.98 19.95
CA ARG A 328 8.17 -27.09 21.08
C ARG A 328 7.63 -27.95 22.23
N LYS A 329 6.32 -28.18 22.32
CA LYS A 329 5.70 -29.07 23.34
C LYS A 329 5.66 -30.53 22.94
N ILE A 330 6.02 -30.87 21.69
CA ILE A 330 6.00 -32.24 21.14
C ILE A 330 7.41 -32.90 21.20
N PHE A 331 8.44 -32.10 21.49
CA PHE A 331 9.82 -32.54 21.75
C PHE A 331 10.19 -32.26 23.23
#